data_e623e44d74c638ef62e3b3a2cabd6167
#
_entry.id   e623e44d74c638ef62e3b3a2cabd6167
#
_cell.length_a   1.000
_cell.length_b   1.000
_cell.length_c   1.000
_cell.angle_alpha   90.00
_cell.angle_beta   90.00
_cell.angle_gamma   90.00
#
_symmetry.space_group_name_H-M   'P 1'
#
loop_
_entity.id
_entity.type
_entity.pdbx_description
1 polymer ?
#
loop_
_entity_poly.entity_id
_entity_poly.type
_entity_poly.pdbx_seq_one_letter_code
_entity_poly.pdbx_strand_id
1 'polypeptide(L)'
;MFLGMSVGQDLPSDQARRAPGGSLAGRLRFAGLDQPQTDFLRNYRSMLEPYLKAGLRDVMNRFQSMPDCSPSFESENQLDRLHDLQSSHWSVLTDARFDALYAERVKVLSDNASRMGLDPRWQISSHAVVLEHLLGGLVEEHAPRSIWPGSKKKSRELAEAVKNVVRLVMVDTEIAVSLRFNELRVRHG
;
A
#
# COMPACT_ATOMS: atom_id res chain seq x y z
N MET A 1 35.98 21.68 -25.92
CA MET A 1 35.00 22.35 -25.07
C MET A 1 33.69 21.56 -25.21
N PHE A 2 33.52 20.49 -24.44
CA PHE A 2 32.35 19.62 -24.47
C PHE A 2 31.50 19.93 -23.23
N LEU A 3 30.37 20.56 -23.46
CA LEU A 3 29.32 20.75 -22.44
C LEU A 3 28.55 19.42 -22.33
N GLY A 4 28.83 18.67 -21.28
CA GLY A 4 28.01 17.53 -20.86
C GLY A 4 26.69 18.02 -20.33
N MET A 5 25.62 17.83 -21.09
CA MET A 5 24.26 17.94 -20.54
C MET A 5 23.99 16.66 -19.74
N SER A 6 24.11 16.80 -18.41
CA SER A 6 23.55 15.82 -17.48
C SER A 6 22.04 15.91 -17.55
N VAL A 7 21.42 14.95 -18.21
CA VAL A 7 19.97 14.74 -18.10
C VAL A 7 19.76 14.12 -16.71
N GLY A 8 19.48 14.98 -15.73
CA GLY A 8 19.02 14.54 -14.43
C GLY A 8 17.70 13.80 -14.60
N GLN A 9 17.73 12.48 -14.41
CA GLN A 9 16.51 11.71 -14.25
C GLN A 9 15.84 12.19 -12.97
N ASP A 10 14.79 12.99 -13.10
CA ASP A 10 13.93 13.38 -11.99
C ASP A 10 13.35 12.12 -11.36
N LEU A 11 13.87 11.74 -10.19
CA LEU A 11 13.31 10.68 -9.39
C LEU A 11 11.84 11.01 -9.05
N PRO A 12 10.94 10.03 -8.89
CA PRO A 12 9.54 10.25 -8.52
C PRO A 12 9.36 11.15 -7.28
N SER A 13 10.37 11.20 -6.41
CA SER A 13 10.46 12.14 -5.27
C SER A 13 10.44 13.61 -5.68
N ASP A 14 10.95 13.99 -6.87
CA ASP A 14 10.99 15.38 -7.30
C ASP A 14 9.67 15.82 -7.96
N GLN A 15 8.96 14.89 -8.59
CA GLN A 15 7.59 15.16 -9.06
C GLN A 15 6.63 15.32 -7.87
N ALA A 16 6.82 14.58 -6.78
CA ALA A 16 6.07 14.74 -5.53
C ALA A 16 6.35 16.07 -4.82
N ARG A 17 7.51 16.71 -5.05
CA ARG A 17 7.81 18.06 -4.52
C ARG A 17 7.01 19.17 -5.19
N ARG A 18 6.57 18.96 -6.42
CA ARG A 18 5.79 19.93 -7.20
C ARG A 18 4.27 19.73 -7.07
N ALA A 19 3.82 18.65 -6.45
CA ALA A 19 2.40 18.39 -6.24
C ALA A 19 1.87 19.14 -5.01
N PRO A 20 0.63 19.67 -5.05
CA PRO A 20 -0.04 20.16 -3.85
C PRO A 20 -0.21 18.99 -2.87
N GLY A 21 0.57 18.91 -1.82
CA GLY A 21 0.56 17.78 -0.87
C GLY A 21 1.93 17.49 -0.26
N GLY A 22 2.97 18.19 -0.72
CA GLY A 22 4.32 18.07 -0.18
C GLY A 22 5.08 16.83 -0.68
N SER A 23 6.32 16.67 -0.18
CA SER A 23 7.18 15.55 -0.54
C SER A 23 6.74 14.24 0.14
N LEU A 24 7.03 13.09 -0.48
CA LEU A 24 6.80 11.78 0.13
C LEU A 24 7.42 11.69 1.53
N ALA A 25 8.68 12.14 1.69
CA ALA A 25 9.36 12.18 2.98
C ALA A 25 8.62 13.05 4.02
N GLY A 26 8.02 14.16 3.60
CA GLY A 26 7.19 15.00 4.46
C GLY A 26 5.93 14.30 4.92
N ARG A 27 5.25 13.58 4.02
CA ARG A 27 4.04 12.81 4.34
C ARG A 27 4.32 11.62 5.26
N LEU A 28 5.42 10.90 5.03
CA LEU A 28 5.86 9.82 5.92
C LEU A 28 6.14 10.34 7.33
N ARG A 29 6.87 11.45 7.47
CA ARG A 29 7.11 12.08 8.78
C ARG A 29 5.83 12.55 9.44
N PHE A 30 4.92 13.18 8.70
CA PHE A 30 3.61 13.59 9.23
C PHE A 30 2.81 12.40 9.74
N ALA A 31 2.84 11.27 9.03
CA ALA A 31 2.21 10.03 9.45
C ALA A 31 2.93 9.33 10.61
N GLY A 32 4.13 9.78 11.01
CA GLY A 32 4.95 9.13 12.04
C GLY A 32 5.54 7.79 11.57
N LEU A 33 5.92 7.70 10.30
CA LEU A 33 6.64 6.57 9.70
C LEU A 33 8.11 6.95 9.50
N ASP A 34 8.81 7.15 10.60
CA ASP A 34 10.25 7.38 10.62
C ASP A 34 11.02 6.04 10.56
N GLN A 35 12.36 6.13 10.46
CA GLN A 35 13.20 4.94 10.34
C GLN A 35 12.95 3.87 11.41
N PRO A 36 12.80 4.20 12.71
CA PRO A 36 12.50 3.20 13.74
C PRO A 36 11.18 2.45 13.49
N GLN A 37 10.14 3.14 13.00
CA GLN A 37 8.84 2.54 12.71
C GLN A 37 8.89 1.64 11.47
N THR A 38 9.63 2.05 10.44
CA THR A 38 9.81 1.23 9.24
C THR A 38 10.66 0.00 9.52
N ASP A 39 11.71 0.11 10.35
CA ASP A 39 12.50 -1.04 10.81
C ASP A 39 11.67 -1.99 11.66
N PHE A 40 10.81 -1.46 12.54
CA PHE A 40 9.87 -2.24 13.31
C PHE A 40 8.91 -3.03 12.42
N LEU A 41 8.32 -2.41 11.38
CA LEU A 41 7.40 -3.07 10.44
C LEU A 41 8.07 -4.24 9.71
N ARG A 42 9.34 -4.10 9.30
CA ARG A 42 10.09 -5.18 8.63
C ARG A 42 10.20 -6.43 9.49
N ASN A 43 10.28 -6.29 10.81
CA ASN A 43 10.32 -7.44 11.72
C ASN A 43 9.01 -8.26 11.74
N TYR A 44 7.90 -7.63 11.37
CA TYR A 44 6.58 -8.28 11.29
C TYR A 44 6.26 -8.85 9.90
N ARG A 45 7.08 -8.57 8.89
CA ARG A 45 6.80 -8.94 7.50
C ARG A 45 6.46 -10.42 7.32
N SER A 46 7.33 -11.31 7.80
CA SER A 46 7.14 -12.76 7.63
C SER A 46 5.89 -13.28 8.34
N MET A 47 5.56 -12.70 9.48
CA MET A 47 4.33 -13.02 10.20
C MET A 47 3.08 -12.50 9.49
N LEU A 48 3.15 -11.30 8.89
CA LEU A 48 2.03 -10.68 8.17
C LEU A 48 1.76 -11.31 6.79
N GLU A 49 2.75 -11.98 6.20
CA GLU A 49 2.66 -12.52 4.83
C GLU A 49 1.45 -13.44 4.58
N PRO A 50 1.12 -14.44 5.44
CA PRO A 50 -0.05 -15.29 5.23
C PRO A 50 -1.36 -14.50 5.29
N TYR A 51 -1.47 -13.52 6.18
CA TYR A 51 -2.65 -12.65 6.31
C TYR A 51 -2.79 -11.70 5.12
N LEU A 52 -1.67 -11.19 4.62
CA LEU A 52 -1.63 -10.41 3.38
C LEU A 52 -2.17 -11.23 2.19
N LYS A 53 -1.68 -12.46 2.02
CA LYS A 53 -2.15 -13.36 0.95
C LYS A 53 -3.65 -13.67 1.08
N ALA A 54 -4.13 -13.87 2.30
CA ALA A 54 -5.56 -14.08 2.56
C ALA A 54 -6.40 -12.84 2.21
N GLY A 55 -5.94 -11.65 2.61
CA GLY A 55 -6.61 -10.39 2.30
C GLY A 55 -6.66 -10.10 0.81
N LEU A 56 -5.58 -10.32 0.07
CA LEU A 56 -5.56 -10.15 -1.39
C LEU A 56 -6.48 -11.13 -2.10
N ARG A 57 -6.55 -12.37 -1.65
CA ARG A 57 -7.51 -13.36 -2.17
C ARG A 57 -8.95 -12.93 -1.92
N ASP A 58 -9.24 -12.40 -0.73
CA ASP A 58 -10.58 -11.89 -0.39
C ASP A 58 -10.97 -10.70 -1.29
N VAL A 59 -10.04 -9.78 -1.55
CA VAL A 59 -10.24 -8.69 -2.52
C VAL A 59 -10.63 -9.24 -3.90
N MET A 60 -9.92 -10.23 -4.42
CA MET A 60 -10.22 -10.82 -5.73
C MET A 60 -11.60 -11.50 -5.74
N ASN A 61 -11.93 -12.24 -4.70
CA ASN A 61 -13.25 -12.86 -4.56
C ASN A 61 -14.38 -11.82 -4.54
N ARG A 62 -14.18 -10.69 -3.86
CA ARG A 62 -15.15 -9.59 -3.85
C ARG A 62 -15.28 -8.93 -5.22
N PHE A 63 -14.18 -8.73 -5.94
CA PHE A 63 -14.25 -8.20 -7.32
C PHE A 63 -15.01 -9.12 -8.26
N GLN A 64 -14.89 -10.43 -8.13
CA GLN A 64 -15.65 -11.40 -8.94
C GLN A 64 -17.14 -11.45 -8.58
N SER A 65 -17.47 -11.34 -7.30
CA SER A 65 -18.82 -11.56 -6.79
C SER A 65 -19.69 -10.30 -6.76
N MET A 66 -19.10 -9.11 -6.77
CA MET A 66 -19.85 -7.85 -6.67
C MET A 66 -20.26 -7.35 -8.07
N PRO A 67 -21.57 -7.17 -8.33
CA PRO A 67 -22.08 -6.71 -9.64
C PRO A 67 -21.51 -5.35 -10.07
N ASP A 68 -21.17 -4.47 -9.12
CA ASP A 68 -20.66 -3.14 -9.41
C ASP A 68 -19.18 -3.15 -9.82
N CYS A 69 -18.44 -4.21 -9.50
CA CYS A 69 -17.01 -4.35 -9.81
C CYS A 69 -16.78 -5.25 -11.02
N SER A 70 -17.54 -6.34 -11.13
CA SER A 70 -17.34 -7.39 -12.14
C SER A 70 -17.36 -6.89 -13.59
N PRO A 71 -18.14 -5.85 -13.98
CA PRO A 71 -18.11 -5.32 -15.35
C PRO A 71 -16.77 -4.66 -15.73
N SER A 72 -15.92 -4.34 -14.75
CA SER A 72 -14.58 -3.80 -15.03
C SER A 72 -13.59 -4.85 -15.52
N PHE A 73 -13.94 -6.14 -15.42
CA PHE A 73 -13.05 -7.24 -15.81
C PHE A 73 -13.64 -7.99 -17.02
N GLU A 74 -12.98 -7.84 -18.18
CA GLU A 74 -13.40 -8.48 -19.42
C GLU A 74 -13.04 -9.97 -19.46
N SER A 75 -12.11 -10.43 -18.61
CA SER A 75 -11.65 -11.82 -18.52
C SER A 75 -11.04 -12.17 -17.18
N GLU A 76 -11.02 -13.47 -16.84
CA GLU A 76 -10.30 -13.99 -15.66
C GLU A 76 -8.81 -13.59 -15.69
N ASN A 77 -8.18 -13.56 -16.87
CA ASN A 77 -6.78 -13.15 -17.01
C ASN A 77 -6.52 -11.70 -16.55
N GLN A 78 -7.49 -10.80 -16.65
CA GLN A 78 -7.33 -9.44 -16.14
C GLN A 78 -7.36 -9.42 -14.62
N LEU A 79 -8.19 -10.22 -13.99
CA LEU A 79 -8.27 -10.34 -12.55
C LEU A 79 -7.00 -10.99 -11.98
N ASP A 80 -6.50 -12.06 -12.59
CA ASP A 80 -5.24 -12.70 -12.22
C ASP A 80 -4.08 -11.72 -12.34
N ARG A 81 -4.03 -10.95 -13.42
CA ARG A 81 -3.03 -9.90 -13.60
C ARG A 81 -3.13 -8.83 -12.51
N LEU A 82 -4.33 -8.40 -12.14
CA LEU A 82 -4.51 -7.44 -11.05
C LEU A 82 -4.05 -8.02 -9.72
N HIS A 83 -4.36 -9.29 -9.45
CA HIS A 83 -3.88 -10.00 -8.26
C HIS A 83 -2.35 -10.03 -8.18
N ASP A 84 -1.66 -10.36 -9.29
CA ASP A 84 -0.19 -10.40 -9.34
C ASP A 84 0.42 -9.02 -9.11
N LEU A 85 -0.16 -7.98 -9.71
CA LEU A 85 0.28 -6.61 -9.53
C LEU A 85 0.09 -6.13 -8.08
N GLN A 86 -1.06 -6.44 -7.47
CA GLN A 86 -1.31 -6.13 -6.07
C GLN A 86 -0.36 -6.91 -5.16
N SER A 87 -0.18 -8.21 -5.39
CA SER A 87 0.73 -9.04 -4.60
C SER A 87 2.16 -8.51 -4.65
N SER A 88 2.64 -8.12 -5.83
CA SER A 88 3.96 -7.51 -6.02
C SER A 88 4.09 -6.16 -5.30
N HIS A 89 3.08 -5.30 -5.42
CA HIS A 89 3.05 -4.00 -4.74
C HIS A 89 3.06 -4.16 -3.21
N TRP A 90 2.16 -4.97 -2.66
CA TRP A 90 2.05 -5.19 -1.22
C TRP A 90 3.28 -5.86 -0.62
N SER A 91 3.96 -6.74 -1.38
CA SER A 91 5.23 -7.32 -0.95
C SER A 91 6.30 -6.26 -0.74
N VAL A 92 6.38 -5.27 -1.64
CA VAL A 92 7.32 -4.13 -1.49
C VAL A 92 6.86 -3.16 -0.40
N LEU A 93 5.55 -2.92 -0.28
CA LEU A 93 5.00 -2.05 0.76
C LEU A 93 5.33 -2.59 2.16
N THR A 94 5.20 -3.91 2.39
CA THR A 94 5.54 -4.53 3.68
C THR A 94 7.02 -4.52 4.02
N ASP A 95 7.91 -4.26 3.04
CA ASP A 95 9.31 -3.93 3.29
C ASP A 95 9.51 -2.54 3.91
N ALA A 96 8.49 -1.69 3.86
CA ALA A 96 8.47 -0.34 4.42
C ALA A 96 9.68 0.52 4.00
N ARG A 97 10.14 0.40 2.74
CA ARG A 97 11.32 1.12 2.25
C ARG A 97 11.00 2.43 1.56
N PHE A 98 9.85 2.56 0.93
CA PHE A 98 9.42 3.75 0.18
C PHE A 98 10.48 4.29 -0.81
N ASP A 99 11.20 3.38 -1.46
CA ASP A 99 12.25 3.65 -2.42
C ASP A 99 11.75 3.69 -3.89
N ALA A 100 12.67 3.70 -4.85
CA ALA A 100 12.35 3.70 -6.27
C ALA A 100 11.54 2.46 -6.70
N LEU A 101 11.79 1.31 -6.11
CA LEU A 101 11.04 0.09 -6.39
C LEU A 101 9.58 0.20 -5.91
N TYR A 102 9.36 0.76 -4.71
CA TYR A 102 8.02 1.06 -4.23
C TYR A 102 7.28 2.02 -5.17
N ALA A 103 7.93 3.12 -5.56
CA ALA A 103 7.35 4.11 -6.46
C ALA A 103 6.98 3.51 -7.83
N GLU A 104 7.83 2.63 -8.36
CA GLU A 104 7.55 1.89 -9.59
C GLU A 104 6.32 0.98 -9.42
N ARG A 105 6.25 0.21 -8.34
CA ARG A 105 5.16 -0.75 -8.11
C ARG A 105 3.79 -0.06 -7.94
N VAL A 106 3.73 1.01 -7.16
CA VAL A 106 2.48 1.76 -6.99
C VAL A 106 2.03 2.38 -8.31
N LYS A 107 2.96 2.89 -9.12
CA LYS A 107 2.65 3.45 -10.44
C LYS A 107 2.15 2.38 -11.41
N VAL A 108 2.84 1.25 -11.53
CA VAL A 108 2.44 0.15 -12.41
C VAL A 108 1.06 -0.39 -12.04
N LEU A 109 0.78 -0.54 -10.74
CA LEU A 109 -0.55 -0.95 -10.27
C LEU A 109 -1.61 0.08 -10.64
N SER A 110 -1.35 1.37 -10.39
CA SER A 110 -2.27 2.47 -10.73
C SER A 110 -2.58 2.52 -12.24
N ASP A 111 -1.55 2.49 -13.09
CA ASP A 111 -1.69 2.54 -14.55
C ASP A 111 -2.52 1.34 -15.07
N ASN A 112 -2.29 0.13 -14.55
CA ASN A 112 -3.05 -1.04 -14.99
C ASN A 112 -4.51 -1.00 -14.50
N ALA A 113 -4.76 -0.63 -13.24
CA ALA A 113 -6.11 -0.44 -12.72
C ALA A 113 -6.89 0.60 -13.54
N SER A 114 -6.21 1.68 -13.95
CA SER A 114 -6.78 2.71 -14.83
C SER A 114 -7.17 2.18 -16.21
N ARG A 115 -6.31 1.35 -16.82
CA ARG A 115 -6.57 0.74 -18.14
C ARG A 115 -7.72 -0.28 -18.10
N MET A 116 -7.87 -0.97 -16.96
CA MET A 116 -9.00 -1.87 -16.71
C MET A 116 -10.32 -1.14 -16.40
N GLY A 117 -10.30 0.20 -16.31
CA GLY A 117 -11.48 0.99 -15.95
C GLY A 117 -11.89 0.89 -14.49
N LEU A 118 -11.01 0.34 -13.62
CA LEU A 118 -11.31 0.20 -12.20
C LEU A 118 -11.41 1.56 -11.54
N ASP A 119 -12.56 1.84 -10.92
CA ASP A 119 -12.80 3.10 -10.20
C ASP A 119 -11.85 3.21 -8.98
N PRO A 120 -11.22 4.38 -8.77
CA PRO A 120 -10.33 4.61 -7.62
C PRO A 120 -10.93 4.27 -6.25
N ARG A 121 -12.25 4.37 -6.10
CA ARG A 121 -12.95 4.01 -4.86
C ARG A 121 -12.78 2.53 -4.50
N TRP A 122 -12.72 1.65 -5.50
CA TRP A 122 -12.46 0.23 -5.28
C TRP A 122 -11.04 -0.05 -4.79
N GLN A 123 -10.08 0.78 -5.18
CA GLN A 123 -8.73 0.69 -4.63
C GLN A 123 -8.70 1.01 -3.14
N ILE A 124 -9.40 2.06 -2.70
CA ILE A 124 -9.54 2.39 -1.26
C ILE A 124 -10.20 1.24 -0.50
N SER A 125 -11.30 0.71 -1.06
CA SER A 125 -12.03 -0.42 -0.46
C SER A 125 -11.15 -1.69 -0.36
N SER A 126 -10.32 -1.95 -1.37
CA SER A 126 -9.36 -3.06 -1.36
C SER A 126 -8.32 -2.91 -0.25
N HIS A 127 -7.81 -1.71 -0.01
CA HIS A 127 -6.88 -1.44 1.09
C HIS A 127 -7.54 -1.70 2.45
N ALA A 128 -8.81 -1.36 2.61
CA ALA A 128 -9.55 -1.63 3.85
C ALA A 128 -9.70 -3.14 4.10
N VAL A 129 -9.99 -3.94 3.06
CA VAL A 129 -10.08 -5.40 3.17
C VAL A 129 -8.72 -6.01 3.56
N VAL A 130 -7.64 -5.60 2.89
CA VAL A 130 -6.30 -6.10 3.22
C VAL A 130 -5.90 -5.69 4.64
N LEU A 131 -6.18 -4.43 5.02
CA LEU A 131 -5.90 -3.93 6.38
C LEU A 131 -6.63 -4.74 7.44
N GLU A 132 -7.89 -5.11 7.23
CA GLU A 132 -8.68 -5.97 8.14
C GLU A 132 -7.94 -7.30 8.40
N HIS A 133 -7.49 -7.98 7.35
CA HIS A 133 -6.73 -9.24 7.48
C HIS A 133 -5.40 -9.04 8.22
N LEU A 134 -4.66 -7.98 7.91
CA LEU A 134 -3.39 -7.69 8.58
C LEU A 134 -3.57 -7.40 10.08
N LEU A 135 -4.58 -6.62 10.44
CA LEU A 135 -4.89 -6.31 11.85
C LEU A 135 -5.41 -7.55 12.58
N GLY A 136 -6.26 -8.35 11.93
CA GLY A 136 -6.73 -9.62 12.47
C GLY A 136 -5.56 -10.54 12.81
N GLY A 137 -4.61 -10.69 11.88
CA GLY A 137 -3.40 -11.47 12.09
C GLY A 137 -2.52 -10.95 13.23
N LEU A 138 -2.33 -9.64 13.33
CA LEU A 138 -1.60 -9.05 14.45
C LEU A 138 -2.25 -9.39 15.80
N VAL A 139 -3.58 -9.29 15.88
CA VAL A 139 -4.32 -9.60 17.11
C VAL A 139 -4.22 -11.10 17.42
N GLU A 140 -4.40 -11.96 16.43
CA GLU A 140 -4.36 -13.41 16.60
C GLU A 140 -3.00 -13.90 17.13
N GLU A 141 -1.91 -13.35 16.58
CA GLU A 141 -0.54 -13.77 16.92
C GLU A 141 -0.01 -13.15 18.21
N HIS A 142 -0.43 -11.92 18.55
CA HIS A 142 0.19 -11.12 19.62
C HIS A 142 -0.74 -10.77 20.77
N ALA A 143 -2.06 -11.04 20.67
CA ALA A 143 -2.95 -10.76 21.78
C ALA A 143 -2.49 -11.54 23.04
N PRO A 144 -2.35 -10.88 24.17
CA PRO A 144 -1.95 -11.54 25.41
C PRO A 144 -3.00 -12.57 25.80
N ARG A 145 -2.62 -13.85 25.82
CA ARG A 145 -3.50 -14.96 26.23
C ARG A 145 -3.63 -15.13 27.74
N SER A 146 -3.02 -14.22 28.51
CA SER A 146 -2.95 -14.32 29.98
C SER A 146 -2.89 -12.96 30.64
N ILE A 147 -3.42 -12.88 31.89
CA ILE A 147 -3.35 -11.68 32.76
C ILE A 147 -2.05 -11.60 33.58
N TRP A 148 -1.05 -12.46 33.31
CA TRP A 148 0.22 -12.53 34.05
C TRP A 148 1.13 -11.32 33.85
N PRO A 149 2.10 -11.06 34.78
CA PRO A 149 3.11 -10.02 34.59
C PRO A 149 3.83 -10.16 33.25
N GLY A 150 3.84 -9.13 32.41
CA GLY A 150 4.34 -9.16 31.03
C GLY A 150 3.24 -8.96 29.97
N SER A 151 1.96 -9.19 30.31
CA SER A 151 0.84 -8.93 29.40
C SER A 151 0.76 -7.46 28.98
N LYS A 152 1.09 -6.51 29.87
CA LYS A 152 1.14 -5.07 29.58
C LYS A 152 2.21 -4.73 28.52
N LYS A 153 3.37 -5.39 28.54
CA LYS A 153 4.41 -5.20 27.52
C LYS A 153 3.91 -5.69 26.17
N LYS A 154 3.37 -6.91 26.10
CA LYS A 154 2.81 -7.48 24.87
C LYS A 154 1.65 -6.64 24.32
N SER A 155 0.78 -6.11 25.18
CA SER A 155 -0.30 -5.22 24.75
C SER A 155 0.22 -3.90 24.15
N ARG A 156 1.31 -3.35 24.68
CA ARG A 156 1.96 -2.15 24.10
C ARG A 156 2.62 -2.47 22.76
N GLU A 157 3.33 -3.59 22.66
CA GLU A 157 3.94 -4.04 21.40
C GLU A 157 2.88 -4.26 20.31
N LEU A 158 1.76 -4.91 20.64
CA LEU A 158 0.63 -5.06 19.74
C LEU A 158 0.05 -3.70 19.33
N ALA A 159 -0.16 -2.79 20.28
CA ALA A 159 -0.67 -1.46 19.97
C ALA A 159 0.25 -0.67 19.04
N GLU A 160 1.58 -0.77 19.22
CA GLU A 160 2.53 -0.14 18.30
C GLU A 160 2.53 -0.82 16.92
N ALA A 161 2.42 -2.14 16.85
CA ALA A 161 2.31 -2.86 15.58
C ALA A 161 1.05 -2.44 14.81
N VAL A 162 -0.10 -2.40 15.47
CA VAL A 162 -1.37 -1.93 14.89
C VAL A 162 -1.25 -0.50 14.35
N LYS A 163 -0.73 0.44 15.15
CA LYS A 163 -0.54 1.83 14.72
C LYS A 163 0.34 1.92 13.48
N ASN A 164 1.45 1.20 13.45
CA ASN A 164 2.41 1.27 12.35
C ASN A 164 1.85 0.63 11.07
N VAL A 165 1.12 -0.48 11.17
CA VAL A 165 0.44 -1.09 10.02
C VAL A 165 -0.66 -0.17 9.48
N VAL A 166 -1.47 0.43 10.34
CA VAL A 166 -2.49 1.41 9.92
C VAL A 166 -1.84 2.59 9.19
N ARG A 167 -0.78 3.18 9.76
CA ARG A 167 -0.05 4.30 9.12
C ARG A 167 0.50 3.91 7.76
N LEU A 168 1.13 2.74 7.66
CA LEU A 168 1.69 2.20 6.41
C LEU A 168 0.63 2.12 5.32
N VAL A 169 -0.49 1.46 5.61
CA VAL A 169 -1.58 1.27 4.65
C VAL A 169 -2.25 2.59 4.29
N MET A 170 -2.46 3.49 5.25
CA MET A 170 -3.09 4.78 4.98
C MET A 170 -2.21 5.71 4.13
N VAL A 171 -0.90 5.72 4.34
CA VAL A 171 0.03 6.48 3.48
C VAL A 171 0.04 5.91 2.07
N ASP A 172 0.07 4.58 1.92
CA ASP A 172 0.00 3.93 0.61
C ASP A 172 -1.32 4.24 -0.10
N THR A 173 -2.44 4.18 0.61
CA THR A 173 -3.76 4.54 0.08
C THR A 173 -3.77 6.00 -0.43
N GLU A 174 -3.22 6.93 0.34
CA GLU A 174 -3.12 8.34 -0.05
C GLU A 174 -2.32 8.50 -1.33
N ILE A 175 -1.15 7.84 -1.43
CA ILE A 175 -0.28 7.91 -2.60
C ILE A 175 -0.99 7.33 -3.84
N ALA A 176 -1.59 6.16 -3.71
CA ALA A 176 -2.29 5.50 -4.79
C ALA A 176 -3.47 6.34 -5.33
N VAL A 177 -4.25 6.92 -4.42
CA VAL A 177 -5.38 7.80 -4.77
C VAL A 177 -4.90 9.10 -5.42
N SER A 178 -3.84 9.71 -4.90
CA SER A 178 -3.24 10.92 -5.47
C SER A 178 -2.75 10.70 -6.91
N LEU A 179 -2.15 9.56 -7.21
CA LEU A 179 -1.74 9.20 -8.57
C LEU A 179 -2.96 9.11 -9.50
N ARG A 180 -4.02 8.45 -9.09
CA ARG A 180 -5.25 8.30 -9.88
C ARG A 180 -5.93 9.63 -10.17
N PHE A 181 -6.03 10.53 -9.19
CA PHE A 181 -6.59 11.86 -9.41
C PHE A 181 -5.74 12.71 -10.37
N ASN A 182 -4.43 12.61 -10.30
CA ASN A 182 -3.54 13.30 -11.23
C ASN A 182 -3.70 12.80 -12.67
N GLU A 183 -3.84 11.49 -12.88
CA GLU A 183 -4.12 10.90 -14.20
C GLU A 183 -5.44 11.39 -14.79
N LEU A 184 -6.50 11.45 -13.98
CA LEU A 184 -7.82 11.94 -14.42
C LEU A 184 -7.76 13.42 -14.81
N ARG A 185 -7.04 14.25 -14.06
CA ARG A 185 -6.85 15.67 -14.39
C ARG A 185 -6.13 15.88 -15.72
N VAL A 186 -5.08 15.10 -15.99
CA VAL A 186 -4.31 15.19 -17.24
C VAL A 186 -5.14 14.75 -18.46
N ARG A 187 -6.11 13.84 -18.30
CA ARG A 187 -6.96 13.38 -19.40
C ARG A 187 -8.11 14.32 -19.75
N HIS A 188 -8.48 15.22 -18.85
CA HIS A 188 -9.63 16.12 -19.00
C HIS A 188 -9.26 17.61 -19.10
N GLY A 189 -7.99 17.96 -19.06
CA GLY A 189 -7.43 19.29 -19.29
C GLY A 189 -6.68 19.35 -20.60
#